data_163833e4c38c615ff404f99318c97a52
#
_entry.id   163833e4c38c615ff404f99318c97a52
#
_cell.length_a   1.000
_cell.length_b   1.000
_cell.length_c   1.000
_cell.angle_alpha   90.00
_cell.angle_beta   90.00
_cell.angle_gamma   90.00
#
_symmetry.space_group_name_H-M   'P 1'
#
loop_
_entity.id
_entity.type
_entity.pdbx_description
1 polymer ?
#
loop_
_entity_poly.entity_id
_entity_poly.type
_entity_poly.pdbx_seq_one_letter_code
_entity_poly.pdbx_strand_id
1 'polypeptide(L)'
;MKNQMTYHITPHQGLINDPNGLVYFKGRHHVFFQWNQTGVTHSNKSWGHVSTTDFVNWQTHPPALEPVDEFDRDGCYSGSAVVHDNCLYLFYTGNLRGENNERITTQCLAISEDGIHSTKKGPIITQPSGYTAHIRDPKVWQTADGSWSMVLGAQTLDLTGTVLLYQSDNLTDWVFKGEFVEEVPDFGFMWECPDVFITASKQALIISPQGLTAQGITLNNLYHSGYFIGQISHNNQTFQIETTFTEFDRGFEFYAPQTYQTDDGRQIMYAWMGLMQEADERAFPTIKEGWIHSLTIPRVLTIVGNRIIQKPIDELRKLRGETLEQVKNIKKWQETLPTFQNEVLFHWPEAAPDFTVNIRNSVTLTYYQQERLFTVYRINWRTQQTEKRSVRLENELTDLQCFMEESSLEIFLNQGQEVFTLRYISQETEAFIAFEQQGIQVANDLIIYPLNGFCKK
;
A
#
# COMPACT_ATOMS: atom_id res chain seq x y z
N MET A 1 3.45 18.84 -16.29
CA MET A 1 2.03 18.71 -15.88
C MET A 1 1.94 19.10 -14.42
N LYS A 2 0.90 19.76 -14.00
CA LYS A 2 0.69 20.16 -12.60
C LYS A 2 0.26 18.93 -11.79
N ASN A 3 0.68 18.81 -10.52
CA ASN A 3 0.44 17.67 -9.63
C ASN A 3 1.10 16.34 -10.06
N GLN A 4 2.14 16.38 -10.87
CA GLN A 4 2.84 15.20 -11.34
C GLN A 4 3.64 14.54 -10.21
N MET A 5 3.61 13.20 -10.19
CA MET A 5 4.44 12.38 -9.32
C MET A 5 5.56 11.75 -10.16
N THR A 6 6.80 11.85 -9.71
CA THR A 6 7.98 11.50 -10.52
C THR A 6 8.73 10.27 -10.01
N TYR A 7 8.68 10.00 -8.70
CA TYR A 7 9.27 8.81 -8.08
C TYR A 7 8.24 7.87 -7.43
N HIS A 8 7.01 7.91 -7.95
CA HIS A 8 5.97 6.91 -7.67
C HIS A 8 5.59 6.17 -8.94
N ILE A 9 5.03 4.97 -8.79
CA ILE A 9 4.38 4.26 -9.89
C ILE A 9 3.01 4.90 -10.08
N THR A 10 2.85 5.57 -11.21
CA THR A 10 1.61 6.24 -11.63
C THR A 10 1.20 5.76 -13.02
N PRO A 11 -0.08 5.72 -13.35
CA PRO A 11 -0.51 5.41 -14.71
C PRO A 11 -0.14 6.59 -15.63
N HIS A 12 0.19 6.30 -16.88
CA HIS A 12 0.34 7.36 -17.88
C HIS A 12 -1.01 7.94 -18.30
N GLN A 13 -2.09 7.16 -18.15
CA GLN A 13 -3.50 7.53 -18.28
C GLN A 13 -4.38 6.57 -17.49
N GLY A 14 -5.60 7.00 -17.17
CA GLY A 14 -6.59 6.16 -16.51
C GLY A 14 -6.44 6.10 -14.99
N LEU A 15 -6.95 5.03 -14.39
CA LEU A 15 -6.96 4.85 -12.95
C LEU A 15 -6.11 3.66 -12.54
N ILE A 16 -5.18 3.88 -11.60
CA ILE A 16 -4.45 2.82 -10.90
C ILE A 16 -5.02 2.61 -9.50
N ASN A 17 -5.08 1.35 -9.04
CA ASN A 17 -5.36 1.05 -7.64
C ASN A 17 -4.43 -0.05 -7.09
N ASP A 18 -4.92 -1.17 -6.59
CA ASP A 18 -4.15 -2.16 -5.83
C ASP A 18 -2.87 -2.62 -6.54
N PRO A 19 -1.75 -2.72 -5.83
CA PRO A 19 -0.62 -3.49 -6.31
C PRO A 19 -1.01 -4.96 -6.42
N ASN A 20 -0.50 -5.65 -7.44
CA ASN A 20 -0.80 -7.05 -7.71
C ASN A 20 0.47 -7.81 -8.05
N GLY A 21 0.47 -9.11 -7.84
CA GLY A 21 1.45 -10.02 -8.40
C GLY A 21 2.91 -9.64 -8.15
N LEU A 22 3.19 -8.97 -7.03
CA LEU A 22 4.53 -8.54 -6.68
C LEU A 22 5.46 -9.76 -6.58
N VAL A 23 6.59 -9.74 -7.32
CA VAL A 23 7.48 -10.90 -7.37
C VAL A 23 8.88 -10.54 -7.88
N TYR A 24 9.89 -11.28 -7.44
CA TYR A 24 11.21 -11.29 -8.06
C TYR A 24 11.31 -12.48 -9.03
N PHE A 25 11.55 -12.19 -10.30
CA PHE A 25 11.64 -13.20 -11.36
C PHE A 25 12.66 -12.80 -12.41
N LYS A 26 13.49 -13.74 -12.84
CA LYS A 26 14.52 -13.56 -13.88
C LYS A 26 15.38 -12.30 -13.70
N GLY A 27 15.82 -12.04 -12.46
CA GLY A 27 16.71 -10.93 -12.13
C GLY A 27 16.02 -9.56 -12.07
N ARG A 28 14.70 -9.53 -12.01
CA ARG A 28 13.92 -8.29 -11.94
C ARG A 28 12.82 -8.37 -10.89
N HIS A 29 12.55 -7.24 -10.26
CA HIS A 29 11.36 -7.02 -9.44
C HIS A 29 10.22 -6.63 -10.37
N HIS A 30 9.16 -7.41 -10.38
CA HIS A 30 7.95 -7.14 -11.15
C HIS A 30 6.88 -6.56 -10.22
N VAL A 31 6.25 -5.48 -10.65
CA VAL A 31 5.13 -4.83 -9.98
C VAL A 31 3.99 -4.77 -10.97
N PHE A 32 2.95 -5.53 -10.69
CA PHE A 32 1.68 -5.40 -11.41
C PHE A 32 0.72 -4.57 -10.58
N PHE A 33 -0.32 -4.04 -11.20
CA PHE A 33 -1.30 -3.21 -10.51
C PHE A 33 -2.63 -3.20 -11.26
N GLN A 34 -3.70 -3.02 -10.52
CA GLN A 34 -5.02 -2.78 -11.09
C GLN A 34 -5.01 -1.50 -11.92
N TRP A 35 -5.45 -1.59 -13.17
CA TRP A 35 -5.41 -0.47 -14.11
C TRP A 35 -6.66 -0.41 -15.00
N ASN A 36 -7.42 0.68 -14.91
CA ASN A 36 -8.36 1.04 -15.95
C ASN A 36 -7.64 1.92 -16.98
N GLN A 37 -7.31 1.35 -18.13
CA GLN A 37 -6.53 2.03 -19.18
C GLN A 37 -7.30 3.13 -19.89
N THR A 38 -8.64 3.04 -19.91
CA THR A 38 -9.52 3.84 -20.78
C THR A 38 -10.31 4.91 -20.04
N GLY A 39 -10.25 4.91 -18.72
CA GLY A 39 -11.00 5.86 -17.91
C GLY A 39 -10.52 5.96 -16.47
N VAL A 40 -11.03 6.97 -15.78
CA VAL A 40 -10.69 7.30 -14.39
C VAL A 40 -11.74 6.79 -13.40
N THR A 41 -12.28 5.60 -13.66
CA THR A 41 -13.31 4.94 -12.83
C THR A 41 -12.87 3.53 -12.46
N HIS A 42 -13.47 2.97 -11.41
CA HIS A 42 -13.18 1.62 -10.91
C HIS A 42 -13.82 0.50 -11.73
N SER A 43 -13.82 0.63 -13.05
CA SER A 43 -14.35 -0.35 -14.00
C SER A 43 -13.24 -0.85 -14.93
N ASN A 44 -13.51 -1.86 -15.72
CA ASN A 44 -12.64 -2.35 -16.80
C ASN A 44 -11.19 -2.60 -16.35
N LYS A 45 -11.02 -3.36 -15.26
CA LYS A 45 -9.72 -3.62 -14.65
C LYS A 45 -8.88 -4.59 -15.44
N SER A 46 -7.70 -4.16 -15.83
CA SER A 46 -6.58 -4.98 -16.32
C SER A 46 -5.45 -4.97 -15.30
N TRP A 47 -4.42 -5.79 -15.51
CA TRP A 47 -3.17 -5.71 -14.76
C TRP A 47 -2.14 -4.93 -15.58
N GLY A 48 -1.87 -3.68 -15.19
CA GLY A 48 -0.71 -2.94 -15.65
C GLY A 48 0.58 -3.57 -15.13
N HIS A 49 1.71 -3.35 -15.81
CA HIS A 49 2.96 -4.02 -15.49
C HIS A 49 4.17 -3.10 -15.67
N VAL A 50 4.98 -3.01 -14.62
CA VAL A 50 6.31 -2.40 -14.66
C VAL A 50 7.32 -3.33 -14.00
N SER A 51 8.60 -3.22 -14.36
CA SER A 51 9.66 -3.98 -13.70
C SER A 51 10.94 -3.17 -13.55
N THR A 52 11.77 -3.55 -12.58
CA THR A 52 13.03 -2.89 -12.27
C THR A 52 14.08 -3.88 -11.80
N THR A 53 15.35 -3.50 -11.90
CA THR A 53 16.47 -4.24 -11.29
C THR A 53 17.04 -3.53 -10.05
N ASP A 54 16.61 -2.28 -9.78
CA ASP A 54 17.24 -1.41 -8.78
C ASP A 54 16.31 -0.40 -8.11
N PHE A 55 14.99 -0.52 -8.33
CA PHE A 55 13.90 0.31 -7.81
C PHE A 55 13.92 1.80 -8.22
N VAL A 56 14.83 2.21 -9.08
CA VAL A 56 14.92 3.59 -9.57
C VAL A 56 14.87 3.69 -11.10
N ASN A 57 15.29 2.63 -11.79
CA ASN A 57 15.19 2.50 -13.24
C ASN A 57 14.07 1.51 -13.59
N TRP A 58 12.96 2.03 -14.13
CA TRP A 58 11.77 1.25 -14.41
C TRP A 58 11.56 1.02 -15.89
N GLN A 59 11.12 -0.18 -16.23
CA GLN A 59 10.67 -0.55 -17.56
C GLN A 59 9.15 -0.77 -17.51
N THR A 60 8.45 -0.09 -18.43
CA THR A 60 7.01 -0.30 -18.64
C THR A 60 6.80 -1.41 -19.64
N HIS A 61 5.83 -2.29 -19.38
CA HIS A 61 5.46 -3.41 -20.23
C HIS A 61 4.00 -3.29 -20.69
N PRO A 62 3.60 -4.06 -21.72
CA PRO A 62 2.18 -4.26 -22.01
C PRO A 62 1.42 -4.77 -20.78
N PRO A 63 0.09 -4.58 -20.71
CA PRO A 63 -0.71 -5.18 -19.66
C PRO A 63 -0.50 -6.69 -19.59
N ALA A 64 -0.29 -7.22 -18.38
CA ALA A 64 -0.09 -8.66 -18.19
C ALA A 64 -1.39 -9.46 -18.31
N LEU A 65 -2.53 -8.86 -17.89
CA LEU A 65 -3.86 -9.45 -17.99
C LEU A 65 -4.86 -8.38 -18.45
N GLU A 66 -5.69 -8.74 -19.41
CA GLU A 66 -6.78 -7.90 -19.91
C GLU A 66 -8.12 -8.65 -19.81
N PRO A 67 -9.23 -7.95 -19.50
CA PRO A 67 -10.55 -8.57 -19.29
C PRO A 67 -11.24 -8.89 -20.62
N VAL A 68 -10.75 -9.90 -21.33
CA VAL A 68 -11.19 -10.26 -22.68
C VAL A 68 -11.91 -11.61 -22.76
N ASP A 69 -11.83 -12.43 -21.71
CA ASP A 69 -12.45 -13.74 -21.66
C ASP A 69 -13.81 -13.69 -20.94
N GLU A 70 -14.66 -14.68 -21.19
CA GLU A 70 -16.01 -14.72 -20.60
C GLU A 70 -15.99 -14.69 -19.06
N PHE A 71 -15.02 -15.37 -18.45
CA PHE A 71 -14.93 -15.47 -16.98
C PHE A 71 -14.35 -14.22 -16.30
N ASP A 72 -13.78 -13.27 -17.03
CA ASP A 72 -13.20 -12.05 -16.48
C ASP A 72 -13.56 -10.76 -17.26
N ARG A 73 -14.56 -10.81 -18.12
CA ARG A 73 -14.92 -9.68 -19.00
C ARG A 73 -15.26 -8.38 -18.30
N ASP A 74 -15.64 -8.43 -17.02
CA ASP A 74 -15.93 -7.25 -16.19
C ASP A 74 -14.76 -6.87 -15.25
N GLY A 75 -13.60 -7.50 -15.45
CA GLY A 75 -12.33 -7.13 -14.83
C GLY A 75 -11.46 -8.31 -14.41
N CYS A 76 -10.16 -8.20 -14.66
CA CYS A 76 -9.13 -8.99 -13.99
C CYS A 76 -8.82 -8.31 -12.66
N TYR A 77 -9.42 -8.78 -11.56
CA TYR A 77 -9.27 -8.17 -10.24
C TYR A 77 -7.96 -8.58 -9.57
N SER A 78 -7.73 -8.07 -8.36
CA SER A 78 -6.48 -8.23 -7.63
C SER A 78 -6.08 -9.68 -7.39
N GLY A 79 -4.80 -9.89 -7.12
CA GLY A 79 -4.23 -11.19 -6.85
C GLY A 79 -2.72 -11.15 -6.69
N SER A 80 -2.06 -12.30 -6.71
CA SER A 80 -0.65 -12.46 -6.42
C SER A 80 0.10 -13.28 -7.46
N ALA A 81 1.41 -13.37 -7.32
CA ALA A 81 2.26 -14.18 -8.18
C ALA A 81 3.23 -15.05 -7.37
N VAL A 82 3.54 -16.22 -7.91
CA VAL A 82 4.61 -17.08 -7.41
C VAL A 82 5.45 -17.60 -8.58
N VAL A 83 6.70 -17.95 -8.28
CA VAL A 83 7.62 -18.59 -9.23
C VAL A 83 7.67 -20.08 -8.94
N HIS A 84 7.42 -20.89 -9.96
CA HIS A 84 7.55 -22.34 -9.91
C HIS A 84 8.05 -22.88 -11.26
N ASP A 85 8.99 -23.81 -11.23
CA ASP A 85 9.59 -24.43 -12.42
C ASP A 85 10.02 -23.42 -13.51
N ASN A 86 10.70 -22.34 -13.06
CA ASN A 86 11.17 -21.24 -13.92
C ASN A 86 10.07 -20.53 -14.73
N CYS A 87 8.81 -20.64 -14.28
CA CYS A 87 7.66 -19.93 -14.79
C CYS A 87 7.04 -19.06 -13.70
N LEU A 88 6.38 -17.98 -14.12
CA LEU A 88 5.63 -17.09 -13.28
C LEU A 88 4.14 -17.48 -13.34
N TYR A 89 3.57 -17.81 -12.19
CA TYR A 89 2.15 -18.12 -12.02
C TYR A 89 1.45 -16.91 -11.44
N LEU A 90 0.48 -16.36 -12.18
CA LEU A 90 -0.32 -15.20 -11.80
C LEU A 90 -1.71 -15.68 -11.39
N PHE A 91 -2.05 -15.51 -10.11
CA PHE A 91 -3.37 -15.83 -9.55
C PHE A 91 -4.16 -14.54 -9.42
N TYR A 92 -5.39 -14.50 -9.94
CA TYR A 92 -6.22 -13.31 -9.92
C TYR A 92 -7.71 -13.67 -9.82
N THR A 93 -8.52 -12.69 -9.48
CA THR A 93 -9.97 -12.89 -9.46
C THR A 93 -10.57 -12.45 -10.79
N GLY A 94 -11.16 -13.38 -11.51
CA GLY A 94 -12.02 -13.11 -12.65
C GLY A 94 -13.37 -12.58 -12.17
N ASN A 95 -13.74 -11.37 -12.57
CA ASN A 95 -15.00 -10.75 -12.24
C ASN A 95 -15.94 -10.73 -13.43
N LEU A 96 -17.15 -11.21 -13.22
CA LEU A 96 -18.21 -11.26 -14.19
C LEU A 96 -19.51 -10.71 -13.59
N ARG A 97 -20.29 -9.98 -14.39
CA ARG A 97 -21.66 -9.61 -14.10
C ARG A 97 -22.60 -10.44 -14.94
N GLY A 98 -23.50 -11.15 -14.26
CA GLY A 98 -24.55 -11.92 -14.92
C GLY A 98 -25.65 -11.03 -15.52
N GLU A 99 -26.68 -11.66 -16.09
CA GLU A 99 -27.76 -10.95 -16.82
C GLU A 99 -28.56 -9.99 -15.90
N ASN A 100 -28.70 -10.33 -14.62
CA ASN A 100 -29.38 -9.48 -13.63
C ASN A 100 -28.40 -8.61 -12.82
N ASN A 101 -27.17 -8.39 -13.33
CA ASN A 101 -26.10 -7.67 -12.68
C ASN A 101 -25.58 -8.33 -11.37
N GLU A 102 -25.92 -9.59 -11.12
CA GLU A 102 -25.36 -10.37 -10.03
C GLU A 102 -23.84 -10.54 -10.23
N ARG A 103 -23.09 -10.48 -9.14
CA ARG A 103 -21.64 -10.71 -9.18
C ARG A 103 -21.37 -12.21 -9.26
N ILE A 104 -20.47 -12.59 -10.16
CA ILE A 104 -19.91 -13.93 -10.26
C ILE A 104 -18.38 -13.75 -10.20
N THR A 105 -17.75 -14.44 -9.26
CA THR A 105 -16.29 -14.40 -9.09
C THR A 105 -15.72 -15.80 -9.15
N THR A 106 -14.61 -15.92 -9.86
CA THR A 106 -13.80 -17.14 -9.92
C THR A 106 -12.35 -16.79 -9.67
N GLN A 107 -11.57 -17.69 -9.07
CA GLN A 107 -10.14 -17.48 -9.00
C GLN A 107 -9.51 -18.11 -10.24
N CYS A 108 -8.68 -17.35 -10.91
CA CYS A 108 -8.12 -17.67 -12.20
C CYS A 108 -6.60 -17.79 -12.15
N LEU A 109 -6.05 -18.53 -13.10
CA LEU A 109 -4.62 -18.71 -13.29
C LEU A 109 -4.20 -18.19 -14.67
N ALA A 110 -3.06 -17.48 -14.72
CA ALA A 110 -2.30 -17.25 -15.93
C ALA A 110 -0.82 -17.61 -15.69
N ILE A 111 -0.10 -18.00 -16.73
CA ILE A 111 1.30 -18.43 -16.64
C ILE A 111 2.14 -17.64 -17.65
N SER A 112 3.32 -17.20 -17.21
CA SER A 112 4.31 -16.52 -18.05
C SER A 112 5.67 -17.20 -17.92
N GLU A 113 6.30 -17.50 -19.06
CA GLU A 113 7.65 -18.06 -19.11
C GLU A 113 8.73 -16.98 -19.09
N ASP A 114 8.42 -15.78 -19.58
CA ASP A 114 9.38 -14.67 -19.70
C ASP A 114 9.18 -13.55 -18.66
N GLY A 115 8.06 -13.59 -17.91
CA GLY A 115 7.67 -12.58 -16.95
C GLY A 115 6.95 -11.36 -17.57
N ILE A 116 6.75 -11.36 -18.90
CA ILE A 116 6.14 -10.25 -19.64
C ILE A 116 4.84 -10.68 -20.33
N HIS A 117 4.89 -11.78 -21.08
CA HIS A 117 3.74 -12.30 -21.79
C HIS A 117 3.09 -13.42 -20.98
N SER A 118 1.82 -13.27 -20.65
CA SER A 118 1.07 -14.25 -19.88
C SER A 118 0.04 -14.98 -20.75
N THR A 119 -0.16 -16.27 -20.47
CA THR A 119 -1.22 -17.09 -21.08
C THR A 119 -2.22 -17.46 -20.00
N LYS A 120 -3.46 -16.98 -20.12
CA LYS A 120 -4.55 -17.35 -19.22
C LYS A 120 -4.89 -18.84 -19.34
N LYS A 121 -5.05 -19.50 -18.22
CA LYS A 121 -5.48 -20.91 -18.10
C LYS A 121 -6.97 -21.01 -17.72
N GLY A 122 -7.58 -19.89 -17.31
CA GLY A 122 -8.99 -19.82 -16.90
C GLY A 122 -9.20 -20.03 -15.40
N PRO A 123 -10.47 -20.25 -15.01
CA PRO A 123 -10.85 -20.49 -13.64
C PRO A 123 -10.30 -21.80 -13.07
N ILE A 124 -9.75 -21.73 -11.86
CA ILE A 124 -9.25 -22.88 -11.09
C ILE A 124 -10.01 -23.08 -9.77
N ILE A 125 -10.71 -22.05 -9.29
CA ILE A 125 -11.58 -22.12 -8.12
C ILE A 125 -12.87 -21.39 -8.43
N THR A 126 -14.01 -22.03 -8.12
CA THR A 126 -15.34 -21.44 -8.14
C THR A 126 -15.79 -21.08 -6.73
N GLN A 127 -16.85 -20.28 -6.61
CA GLN A 127 -17.40 -19.86 -5.32
C GLN A 127 -17.82 -21.09 -4.47
N PRO A 128 -17.28 -21.23 -3.24
CA PRO A 128 -17.71 -22.27 -2.32
C PRO A 128 -19.07 -21.93 -1.72
N SER A 129 -19.81 -22.95 -1.25
CA SER A 129 -21.07 -22.75 -0.52
C SER A 129 -20.81 -22.09 0.84
N GLY A 130 -21.80 -21.32 1.33
CA GLY A 130 -21.72 -20.66 2.65
C GLY A 130 -21.19 -19.23 2.61
N TYR A 131 -20.82 -18.72 1.44
CA TYR A 131 -20.28 -17.37 1.25
C TYR A 131 -21.03 -16.60 0.16
N THR A 132 -20.98 -15.28 0.23
CA THR A 132 -21.50 -14.42 -0.84
C THR A 132 -20.55 -14.43 -2.05
N ALA A 133 -20.91 -13.77 -3.14
CA ALA A 133 -20.02 -13.60 -4.29
C ALA A 133 -18.88 -12.59 -4.04
N HIS A 134 -18.72 -12.08 -2.83
CA HIS A 134 -17.57 -11.28 -2.42
C HIS A 134 -16.43 -12.20 -1.93
N ILE A 135 -15.80 -12.91 -2.89
CA ILE A 135 -14.60 -13.73 -2.69
C ILE A 135 -13.58 -13.32 -3.72
N ARG A 136 -12.38 -12.86 -3.28
CA ARG A 136 -11.37 -12.28 -4.17
C ARG A 136 -9.98 -12.20 -3.57
N ASP A 137 -9.04 -11.70 -4.39
CA ASP A 137 -7.68 -11.28 -4.03
C ASP A 137 -6.81 -12.45 -3.55
N PRO A 138 -6.56 -13.48 -4.41
CA PRO A 138 -5.79 -14.66 -4.02
C PRO A 138 -4.33 -14.28 -3.69
N LYS A 139 -3.88 -14.67 -2.49
CA LYS A 139 -2.47 -14.65 -2.10
C LYS A 139 -1.97 -16.08 -1.96
N VAL A 140 -0.95 -16.41 -2.74
CA VAL A 140 -0.36 -17.76 -2.79
C VAL A 140 1.06 -17.73 -2.24
N TRP A 141 1.44 -18.78 -1.50
CA TRP A 141 2.81 -19.02 -1.03
C TRP A 141 3.09 -20.51 -0.93
N GLN A 142 4.37 -20.88 -1.00
CA GLN A 142 4.82 -22.25 -0.75
C GLN A 142 5.00 -22.50 0.73
N THR A 143 4.47 -23.61 1.22
CA THR A 143 4.63 -24.04 2.60
C THR A 143 5.95 -24.80 2.81
N ALA A 144 6.37 -25.00 4.06
CA ALA A 144 7.64 -25.64 4.37
C ALA A 144 7.72 -27.10 3.93
N ASP A 145 6.60 -27.78 3.75
CA ASP A 145 6.52 -29.16 3.24
C ASP A 145 6.52 -29.25 1.71
N GLY A 146 6.59 -28.09 1.02
CA GLY A 146 6.63 -28.00 -0.45
C GLY A 146 5.28 -27.88 -1.12
N SER A 147 4.16 -28.05 -0.40
CA SER A 147 2.83 -27.78 -0.90
C SER A 147 2.57 -26.26 -1.04
N TRP A 148 1.41 -25.89 -1.54
CA TRP A 148 1.00 -24.49 -1.74
C TRP A 148 -0.23 -24.16 -0.93
N SER A 149 -0.24 -22.99 -0.34
CA SER A 149 -1.41 -22.40 0.31
C SER A 149 -1.86 -21.15 -0.44
N MET A 150 -3.18 -20.95 -0.49
CA MET A 150 -3.81 -19.75 -1.02
C MET A 150 -4.83 -19.24 -0.02
N VAL A 151 -4.76 -17.96 0.29
CA VAL A 151 -5.83 -17.28 1.03
C VAL A 151 -6.60 -16.34 0.11
N LEU A 152 -7.91 -16.22 0.39
CA LEU A 152 -8.85 -15.33 -0.30
C LEU A 152 -9.58 -14.46 0.71
N GLY A 153 -9.74 -13.19 0.41
CA GLY A 153 -10.69 -12.35 1.13
C GLY A 153 -12.12 -12.78 0.82
N ALA A 154 -12.97 -12.85 1.83
CA ALA A 154 -14.33 -13.34 1.67
C ALA A 154 -15.33 -12.63 2.59
N GLN A 155 -16.62 -12.80 2.24
CA GLN A 155 -17.75 -12.39 3.04
C GLN A 155 -18.67 -13.59 3.26
N THR A 156 -19.01 -13.89 4.52
CA THR A 156 -19.99 -14.91 4.88
C THR A 156 -21.41 -14.51 4.46
N LEU A 157 -22.37 -15.45 4.51
CA LEU A 157 -23.79 -15.14 4.26
C LEU A 157 -24.40 -14.19 5.31
N ASP A 158 -23.81 -14.16 6.51
CA ASP A 158 -24.20 -13.22 7.59
C ASP A 158 -23.55 -11.85 7.44
N LEU A 159 -22.90 -11.60 6.30
CA LEU A 159 -22.22 -10.33 5.94
C LEU A 159 -21.06 -9.98 6.88
N THR A 160 -20.31 -10.98 7.32
CA THR A 160 -19.08 -10.82 8.10
C THR A 160 -17.86 -11.07 7.20
N GLY A 161 -16.83 -10.24 7.35
CA GLY A 161 -15.55 -10.42 6.63
C GLY A 161 -14.74 -11.58 7.22
N THR A 162 -14.14 -12.39 6.36
CA THR A 162 -13.26 -13.51 6.74
C THR A 162 -12.19 -13.77 5.69
N VAL A 163 -11.30 -14.70 5.95
CA VAL A 163 -10.25 -15.19 5.03
C VAL A 163 -10.43 -16.69 4.83
N LEU A 164 -10.55 -17.11 3.58
CA LEU A 164 -10.67 -18.53 3.21
C LEU A 164 -9.31 -19.12 2.87
N LEU A 165 -9.10 -20.38 3.20
CA LEU A 165 -7.89 -21.15 2.89
C LEU A 165 -8.15 -22.24 1.86
N TYR A 166 -7.26 -22.32 0.88
CA TYR A 166 -7.14 -23.44 -0.05
C TYR A 166 -5.71 -23.98 -0.04
N GLN A 167 -5.55 -25.27 -0.35
CA GLN A 167 -4.24 -25.92 -0.47
C GLN A 167 -4.13 -26.70 -1.79
N SER A 168 -2.92 -26.80 -2.34
CA SER A 168 -2.62 -27.47 -3.60
C SER A 168 -1.23 -28.10 -3.57
N ASP A 169 -1.06 -29.20 -4.29
CA ASP A 169 0.25 -29.82 -4.53
C ASP A 169 0.87 -29.38 -5.87
N ASN A 170 0.09 -28.74 -6.77
CA ASN A 170 0.50 -28.50 -8.15
C ASN A 170 0.10 -27.11 -8.72
N LEU A 171 -0.41 -26.19 -7.90
CA LEU A 171 -0.85 -24.84 -8.28
C LEU A 171 -2.09 -24.77 -9.20
N THR A 172 -2.67 -25.89 -9.60
CA THR A 172 -3.84 -25.97 -10.47
C THR A 172 -5.06 -26.56 -9.79
N ASP A 173 -4.86 -27.61 -8.99
CA ASP A 173 -5.93 -28.32 -8.28
C ASP A 173 -5.94 -27.87 -6.82
N TRP A 174 -6.98 -27.14 -6.42
CA TRP A 174 -7.07 -26.52 -5.11
C TRP A 174 -8.17 -27.15 -4.25
N VAL A 175 -7.84 -27.50 -3.03
CA VAL A 175 -8.75 -28.08 -2.06
C VAL A 175 -9.13 -27.03 -1.01
N PHE A 176 -10.42 -26.73 -0.89
CA PHE A 176 -10.93 -25.86 0.16
C PHE A 176 -10.72 -26.46 1.54
N LYS A 177 -10.16 -25.69 2.48
CA LYS A 177 -9.83 -26.10 3.86
C LYS A 177 -10.71 -25.45 4.92
N GLY A 178 -11.50 -24.44 4.56
CA GLY A 178 -12.33 -23.66 5.48
C GLY A 178 -11.80 -22.24 5.68
N GLU A 179 -12.19 -21.64 6.78
CA GLU A 179 -11.72 -20.31 7.17
C GLU A 179 -10.31 -20.40 7.77
N PHE A 180 -9.45 -19.45 7.36
CA PHE A 180 -8.06 -19.39 7.80
C PHE A 180 -7.88 -18.78 9.19
N VAL A 181 -8.87 -17.99 9.63
CA VAL A 181 -8.90 -17.35 10.95
C VAL A 181 -10.18 -17.70 11.67
N GLU A 182 -10.14 -17.69 13.00
CA GLU A 182 -11.37 -17.69 13.79
C GLU A 182 -12.11 -16.37 13.61
N GLU A 183 -13.44 -16.39 13.80
CA GLU A 183 -14.27 -15.19 13.70
C GLU A 183 -13.75 -14.09 14.63
N VAL A 184 -13.57 -12.89 14.07
CA VAL A 184 -13.28 -11.68 14.83
C VAL A 184 -14.58 -10.86 14.90
N PRO A 185 -15.30 -10.85 16.03
CA PRO A 185 -16.58 -10.19 16.14
C PRO A 185 -16.52 -8.70 15.80
N ASP A 186 -17.55 -8.18 15.13
CA ASP A 186 -17.73 -6.76 14.78
C ASP A 186 -16.54 -6.17 13.99
N PHE A 187 -15.87 -7.00 13.19
CA PHE A 187 -14.67 -6.59 12.47
C PHE A 187 -14.90 -6.41 10.94
N GLY A 188 -15.95 -5.68 10.60
CA GLY A 188 -16.27 -5.31 9.23
C GLY A 188 -17.01 -6.39 8.45
N PHE A 189 -17.53 -5.99 7.29
CA PHE A 189 -18.40 -6.85 6.48
C PHE A 189 -17.68 -7.54 5.32
N MET A 190 -16.43 -7.16 5.03
CA MET A 190 -15.59 -7.75 3.99
C MET A 190 -14.13 -7.53 4.31
N TRP A 191 -13.29 -8.55 4.12
CA TRP A 191 -11.85 -8.44 4.23
C TRP A 191 -11.23 -8.61 2.84
N GLU A 192 -10.64 -7.55 2.30
CA GLU A 192 -9.99 -7.55 0.99
C GLU A 192 -8.49 -7.76 1.12
N CYS A 193 -7.86 -8.14 0.00
CA CYS A 193 -6.41 -8.19 -0.20
C CYS A 193 -5.67 -8.87 0.96
N PRO A 194 -6.06 -10.11 1.37
CA PRO A 194 -5.31 -10.81 2.39
C PRO A 194 -3.88 -11.08 1.91
N ASP A 195 -2.93 -10.92 2.81
CA ASP A 195 -1.51 -11.25 2.57
C ASP A 195 -0.91 -11.88 3.82
N VAL A 196 0.11 -12.69 3.65
CA VAL A 196 0.77 -13.39 4.75
C VAL A 196 2.25 -13.07 4.72
N PHE A 197 2.74 -12.40 5.76
CA PHE A 197 4.15 -12.14 5.96
C PHE A 197 4.74 -13.12 6.98
N ILE A 198 5.63 -14.00 6.52
CA ILE A 198 6.18 -15.10 7.31
C ILE A 198 7.65 -14.82 7.62
N THR A 199 8.00 -14.85 8.91
CA THR A 199 9.39 -14.88 9.40
C THR A 199 9.63 -16.16 10.21
N ALA A 200 10.87 -16.42 10.56
CA ALA A 200 11.22 -17.60 11.38
C ALA A 200 10.58 -17.60 12.79
N SER A 201 10.23 -16.43 13.33
CA SER A 201 9.77 -16.30 14.72
C SER A 201 8.33 -15.83 14.86
N LYS A 202 7.81 -15.10 13.89
CA LYS A 202 6.50 -14.47 13.92
C LYS A 202 5.92 -14.42 12.52
N GLN A 203 4.60 -14.37 12.45
CA GLN A 203 3.87 -14.22 11.20
C GLN A 203 2.85 -13.11 11.34
N ALA A 204 2.53 -12.47 10.23
CA ALA A 204 1.48 -11.46 10.17
C ALA A 204 0.45 -11.85 9.12
N LEU A 205 -0.82 -11.77 9.49
CA LEU A 205 -1.93 -11.74 8.53
C LEU A 205 -2.28 -10.29 8.27
N ILE A 206 -2.13 -9.89 7.02
CA ILE A 206 -2.43 -8.55 6.51
C ILE A 206 -3.82 -8.63 5.87
N ILE A 207 -4.67 -7.66 6.15
CA ILE A 207 -6.01 -7.55 5.56
C ILE A 207 -6.41 -6.10 5.35
N SER A 208 -7.35 -5.89 4.45
CA SER A 208 -7.97 -4.59 4.19
C SER A 208 -9.48 -4.65 4.50
N PRO A 209 -9.88 -4.49 5.78
CA PRO A 209 -11.26 -4.62 6.20
C PRO A 209 -12.11 -3.41 5.80
N GLN A 210 -13.34 -3.69 5.34
CA GLN A 210 -14.37 -2.70 5.06
C GLN A 210 -15.43 -2.68 6.17
N GLY A 211 -15.92 -1.49 6.52
CA GLY A 211 -17.03 -1.32 7.46
C GLY A 211 -16.62 -1.14 8.91
N LEU A 212 -15.35 -0.90 9.21
CA LEU A 212 -14.93 -0.51 10.56
C LEU A 212 -15.35 0.94 10.84
N THR A 213 -15.74 1.19 12.07
CA THR A 213 -16.09 2.55 12.55
C THR A 213 -14.92 3.22 13.24
N ALA A 214 -14.81 4.53 13.07
CA ALA A 214 -13.79 5.34 13.71
C ALA A 214 -13.78 5.19 15.23
N GLN A 215 -12.60 5.07 15.83
CA GLN A 215 -12.38 4.91 17.27
C GLN A 215 -11.38 5.99 17.75
N GLY A 216 -11.89 7.15 18.10
CA GLY A 216 -11.07 8.27 18.52
C GLY A 216 -10.12 8.76 17.43
N ILE A 217 -8.83 8.50 17.55
CA ILE A 217 -7.81 8.89 16.57
C ILE A 217 -7.44 7.76 15.61
N THR A 218 -8.05 6.58 15.73
CA THR A 218 -7.80 5.41 14.88
C THR A 218 -9.01 5.11 14.00
N LEU A 219 -8.79 4.38 12.90
CA LEU A 219 -9.84 3.93 11.99
C LEU A 219 -10.67 5.09 11.41
N ASN A 220 -10.00 6.16 10.97
CA ASN A 220 -10.66 7.38 10.50
C ASN A 220 -10.79 7.47 8.96
N ASN A 221 -10.46 6.41 8.22
CA ASN A 221 -10.58 6.35 6.77
C ASN A 221 -11.88 5.69 6.32
N LEU A 222 -12.18 5.72 5.02
CA LEU A 222 -13.35 5.05 4.45
C LEU A 222 -13.29 3.54 4.67
N TYR A 223 -12.13 2.94 4.38
CA TYR A 223 -11.74 1.57 4.68
C TYR A 223 -10.32 1.57 5.19
N HIS A 224 -9.85 0.46 5.73
CA HIS A 224 -8.61 0.38 6.47
C HIS A 224 -7.73 -0.76 5.95
N SER A 225 -6.44 -0.65 6.16
CA SER A 225 -5.49 -1.74 5.94
C SER A 225 -4.59 -1.87 7.15
N GLY A 226 -4.36 -3.09 7.55
CA GLY A 226 -3.54 -3.37 8.72
C GLY A 226 -3.26 -4.85 8.87
N TYR A 227 -2.83 -5.24 10.04
CA TYR A 227 -2.38 -6.60 10.30
C TYR A 227 -2.70 -7.08 11.71
N PHE A 228 -2.73 -8.40 11.84
CA PHE A 228 -2.60 -9.13 13.09
C PHE A 228 -1.25 -9.84 13.11
N ILE A 229 -0.57 -9.85 14.25
CA ILE A 229 0.56 -10.74 14.50
C ILE A 229 0.02 -12.04 15.11
N GLY A 230 0.56 -13.17 14.72
CA GLY A 230 0.15 -14.48 15.18
C GLY A 230 1.03 -15.61 14.65
N GLN A 231 0.44 -16.80 14.59
CA GLN A 231 1.09 -18.03 14.16
C GLN A 231 0.19 -18.84 13.23
N ILE A 232 0.75 -19.33 12.12
CA ILE A 232 0.09 -20.37 11.32
C ILE A 232 0.27 -21.70 12.06
N SER A 233 -0.81 -22.46 12.22
CA SER A 233 -0.80 -23.77 12.86
C SER A 233 0.14 -24.76 12.17
N HIS A 234 0.65 -25.78 12.90
CA HIS A 234 1.57 -26.78 12.35
C HIS A 234 1.02 -27.55 11.13
N ASN A 235 -0.29 -27.67 11.01
CA ASN A 235 -0.94 -28.30 9.85
C ASN A 235 -1.23 -27.32 8.71
N ASN A 236 -0.76 -26.08 8.82
CA ASN A 236 -0.95 -24.99 7.85
C ASN A 236 -2.44 -24.67 7.54
N GLN A 237 -3.36 -24.90 8.49
CA GLN A 237 -4.81 -24.76 8.24
C GLN A 237 -5.45 -23.55 8.92
N THR A 238 -4.83 -22.98 9.96
CA THR A 238 -5.40 -21.86 10.68
C THR A 238 -4.31 -20.86 11.06
N PHE A 239 -4.68 -19.59 11.11
CA PHE A 239 -3.88 -18.52 11.67
C PHE A 239 -4.42 -18.14 13.05
N GLN A 240 -3.61 -18.35 14.08
CA GLN A 240 -3.95 -17.98 15.46
C GLN A 240 -3.53 -16.54 15.71
N ILE A 241 -4.50 -15.66 15.91
CA ILE A 241 -4.26 -14.24 16.20
C ILE A 241 -3.74 -14.09 17.63
N GLU A 242 -2.62 -13.37 17.79
CA GLU A 242 -1.99 -13.09 19.09
C GLU A 242 -2.12 -11.62 19.51
N THR A 243 -2.47 -10.71 18.60
CA THR A 243 -2.53 -9.26 18.86
C THR A 243 -3.87 -8.67 18.44
N THR A 244 -4.16 -7.45 18.88
CA THR A 244 -5.20 -6.63 18.27
C THR A 244 -4.78 -6.17 16.88
N PHE A 245 -5.76 -5.78 16.06
CA PHE A 245 -5.52 -5.19 14.75
C PHE A 245 -4.70 -3.90 14.86
N THR A 246 -3.69 -3.79 14.03
CA THR A 246 -2.84 -2.59 13.93
C THR A 246 -2.91 -2.03 12.52
N GLU A 247 -3.32 -0.77 12.39
CA GLU A 247 -3.30 -0.09 11.09
C GLU A 247 -1.87 0.00 10.56
N PHE A 248 -1.66 -0.26 9.27
CA PHE A 248 -0.36 -0.09 8.62
C PHE A 248 0.05 1.37 8.49
N ASP A 249 -0.92 2.23 8.21
CA ASP A 249 -0.67 3.63 7.87
C ASP A 249 -1.73 4.49 8.54
N ARG A 250 -1.31 5.59 9.11
CA ARG A 250 -2.16 6.54 9.83
C ARG A 250 -2.63 7.69 8.94
N GLY A 251 -2.22 7.70 7.68
CA GLY A 251 -2.54 8.77 6.73
C GLY A 251 -3.96 8.69 6.19
N PHE A 252 -4.17 9.38 5.08
CA PHE A 252 -5.50 9.54 4.49
C PHE A 252 -5.74 8.55 3.35
N GLU A 253 -4.74 8.30 2.51
CA GLU A 253 -4.84 7.46 1.31
C GLU A 253 -3.84 6.32 1.34
N PHE A 254 -4.19 5.24 2.02
CA PHE A 254 -3.42 3.98 2.03
C PHE A 254 -4.38 2.80 2.09
N TYR A 255 -4.30 1.91 1.09
CA TYR A 255 -5.16 0.73 1.03
C TYR A 255 -4.53 -0.42 0.25
N ALA A 256 -5.07 -1.64 0.45
CA ALA A 256 -4.73 -2.85 -0.30
C ALA A 256 -3.22 -3.13 -0.40
N PRO A 257 -2.44 -3.08 0.70
CA PRO A 257 -1.03 -3.41 0.66
C PRO A 257 -0.82 -4.84 0.23
N GLN A 258 0.21 -5.07 -0.59
CA GLN A 258 0.72 -6.39 -0.93
C GLN A 258 2.21 -6.48 -0.72
N THR A 259 2.69 -7.68 -0.43
CA THR A 259 4.09 -7.93 -0.11
C THR A 259 4.67 -9.05 -0.94
N TYR A 260 5.99 -9.02 -1.12
CA TYR A 260 6.75 -10.14 -1.69
C TYR A 260 8.16 -10.18 -1.09
N GLN A 261 8.78 -11.34 -1.15
CA GLN A 261 10.16 -11.51 -0.75
C GLN A 261 11.09 -11.34 -1.96
N THR A 262 12.13 -10.54 -1.79
CA THR A 262 13.19 -10.35 -2.78
C THR A 262 14.21 -11.50 -2.72
N ASP A 263 15.10 -11.58 -3.70
CA ASP A 263 16.18 -12.58 -3.75
C ASP A 263 17.21 -12.41 -2.62
N ASP A 264 17.37 -11.20 -2.07
CA ASP A 264 18.20 -10.91 -0.91
C ASP A 264 17.47 -11.13 0.45
N GLY A 265 16.22 -11.61 0.41
CA GLY A 265 15.43 -11.98 1.57
C GLY A 265 14.66 -10.85 2.24
N ARG A 266 14.68 -9.62 1.70
CA ARG A 266 13.86 -8.51 2.21
C ARG A 266 12.39 -8.72 1.86
N GLN A 267 11.50 -8.36 2.77
CA GLN A 267 10.06 -8.28 2.49
C GLN A 267 9.72 -6.87 2.04
N ILE A 268 9.31 -6.72 0.80
CA ILE A 268 8.94 -5.43 0.19
C ILE A 268 7.43 -5.31 0.10
N MET A 269 6.91 -4.13 0.42
CA MET A 269 5.50 -3.77 0.33
C MET A 269 5.29 -2.59 -0.61
N TYR A 270 4.21 -2.66 -1.38
CA TYR A 270 3.54 -1.53 -2.02
C TYR A 270 2.08 -1.49 -1.56
N ALA A 271 1.49 -0.30 -1.58
CA ALA A 271 0.05 -0.12 -1.34
C ALA A 271 -0.54 0.88 -2.33
N TRP A 272 -1.85 0.89 -2.45
CA TRP A 272 -2.56 1.89 -3.22
C TRP A 272 -2.67 3.21 -2.43
N MET A 273 -2.12 4.28 -3.01
CA MET A 273 -2.25 5.65 -2.52
C MET A 273 -3.42 6.33 -3.23
N GLY A 274 -4.66 5.99 -2.83
CA GLY A 274 -5.81 6.51 -3.58
C GLY A 274 -7.18 6.32 -2.96
N LEU A 275 -7.36 5.47 -1.97
CA LEU A 275 -8.68 5.27 -1.35
C LEU A 275 -9.15 6.55 -0.66
N MET A 276 -10.29 7.08 -1.11
CA MET A 276 -10.92 8.29 -0.57
C MET A 276 -12.44 8.26 -0.77
N GLN A 277 -13.15 9.24 -0.26
CA GLN A 277 -14.58 9.40 -0.53
C GLN A 277 -14.82 9.66 -2.01
N GLU A 278 -15.83 9.04 -2.61
CA GLU A 278 -16.13 9.15 -4.04
C GLU A 278 -16.23 10.60 -4.53
N ALA A 279 -16.81 11.49 -3.73
CA ALA A 279 -16.94 12.90 -4.09
C ALA A 279 -15.57 13.61 -4.14
N ASP A 280 -14.62 13.24 -3.28
CA ASP A 280 -13.26 13.78 -3.26
C ASP A 280 -12.43 13.20 -4.42
N GLU A 281 -12.62 11.92 -4.73
CA GLU A 281 -12.02 11.24 -5.87
C GLU A 281 -12.43 11.90 -7.19
N ARG A 282 -13.74 12.08 -7.41
CA ARG A 282 -14.27 12.75 -8.64
C ARG A 282 -13.80 14.20 -8.78
N ALA A 283 -13.48 14.86 -7.68
CA ALA A 283 -12.96 16.22 -7.66
C ALA A 283 -11.45 16.32 -7.74
N PHE A 284 -10.73 15.17 -7.82
CA PHE A 284 -9.28 15.17 -7.83
C PHE A 284 -8.72 15.81 -9.11
N PRO A 285 -7.80 16.79 -9.02
CA PRO A 285 -7.43 17.63 -10.17
C PRO A 285 -6.84 16.86 -11.35
N THR A 286 -6.12 15.76 -11.12
CA THR A 286 -5.46 14.99 -12.20
C THR A 286 -6.45 14.25 -13.11
N ILE A 287 -7.72 14.11 -12.70
CA ILE A 287 -8.79 13.56 -13.55
C ILE A 287 -8.93 14.38 -14.84
N LYS A 288 -8.78 15.71 -14.77
CA LYS A 288 -8.81 16.58 -15.95
C LYS A 288 -7.63 16.37 -16.89
N GLU A 289 -6.56 15.76 -16.38
CA GLU A 289 -5.38 15.36 -17.16
C GLU A 289 -5.47 13.90 -17.63
N GLY A 290 -6.57 13.20 -17.31
CA GLY A 290 -6.86 11.85 -17.76
C GLY A 290 -6.26 10.74 -16.89
N TRP A 291 -5.81 11.03 -15.66
CA TRP A 291 -5.26 10.01 -14.77
C TRP A 291 -5.58 10.26 -13.29
N ILE A 292 -5.51 9.22 -12.47
CA ILE A 292 -5.69 9.33 -11.02
C ILE A 292 -4.99 8.19 -10.26
N HIS A 293 -4.55 8.50 -9.04
CA HIS A 293 -3.91 7.63 -8.07
C HIS A 293 -2.48 7.19 -8.40
N SER A 294 -1.89 6.47 -7.48
CA SER A 294 -0.53 5.93 -7.56
C SER A 294 -0.36 4.77 -6.59
N LEU A 295 0.75 4.05 -6.70
CA LEU A 295 1.24 3.23 -5.59
C LEU A 295 2.12 4.07 -4.66
N THR A 296 2.24 3.64 -3.38
CA THR A 296 3.22 4.20 -2.44
C THR A 296 4.65 3.98 -2.93
N ILE A 297 5.64 4.65 -2.33
CA ILE A 297 7.04 4.21 -2.46
C ILE A 297 7.19 2.80 -1.88
N PRO A 298 8.16 2.00 -2.38
CA PRO A 298 8.44 0.68 -1.83
C PRO A 298 8.98 0.76 -0.41
N ARG A 299 8.44 -0.10 0.48
CA ARG A 299 8.81 -0.15 1.89
C ARG A 299 9.34 -1.54 2.25
N VAL A 300 10.46 -1.61 2.96
CA VAL A 300 10.95 -2.83 3.60
C VAL A 300 10.18 -3.05 4.90
N LEU A 301 9.63 -4.25 5.08
CA LEU A 301 8.94 -4.65 6.30
C LEU A 301 9.84 -5.51 7.19
N THR A 302 9.77 -5.26 8.50
CA THR A 302 10.43 -6.08 9.51
C THR A 302 9.49 -6.26 10.71
N ILE A 303 9.32 -7.49 11.19
CA ILE A 303 8.57 -7.73 12.43
C ILE A 303 9.52 -7.55 13.62
N VAL A 304 9.20 -6.61 14.50
CA VAL A 304 9.93 -6.36 15.75
C VAL A 304 8.95 -6.47 16.92
N GLY A 305 9.12 -7.48 17.76
CA GLY A 305 8.14 -7.81 18.79
C GLY A 305 6.77 -8.15 18.17
N ASN A 306 5.77 -7.36 18.48
CA ASN A 306 4.41 -7.51 17.95
C ASN A 306 4.03 -6.41 16.95
N ARG A 307 5.00 -5.78 16.30
CA ARG A 307 4.78 -4.70 15.33
C ARG A 307 5.53 -4.94 14.03
N ILE A 308 4.97 -4.45 12.93
CA ILE A 308 5.67 -4.33 11.65
C ILE A 308 6.24 -2.91 11.56
N ILE A 309 7.55 -2.84 11.39
CA ILE A 309 8.29 -1.61 11.09
C ILE A 309 8.40 -1.48 9.57
N GLN A 310 8.16 -0.28 9.05
CA GLN A 310 8.12 0.01 7.61
C GLN A 310 9.18 1.07 7.28
N LYS A 311 10.22 0.69 6.55
CA LYS A 311 11.25 1.66 6.11
C LYS A 311 11.18 1.85 4.60
N PRO A 312 11.36 3.08 4.10
CA PRO A 312 11.63 3.27 2.68
C PRO A 312 12.83 2.40 2.28
N ILE A 313 12.81 1.81 1.09
CA ILE A 313 13.97 1.03 0.63
C ILE A 313 15.19 1.93 0.45
N ASP A 314 16.38 1.39 0.74
CA ASP A 314 17.63 2.14 0.68
C ASP A 314 17.99 2.62 -0.74
N GLU A 315 17.52 1.92 -1.77
CA GLU A 315 17.75 2.24 -3.18
C GLU A 315 17.21 3.63 -3.57
N LEU A 316 16.17 4.13 -2.87
CA LEU A 316 15.65 5.49 -3.10
C LEU A 316 16.70 6.58 -2.81
N ARG A 317 17.72 6.29 -2.01
CA ARG A 317 18.86 7.23 -1.81
C ARG A 317 19.63 7.52 -3.09
N LYS A 318 19.56 6.65 -4.11
CA LYS A 318 20.15 6.89 -5.44
C LYS A 318 19.47 8.05 -6.17
N LEU A 319 18.25 8.41 -5.77
CA LEU A 319 17.51 9.55 -6.33
C LEU A 319 17.98 10.89 -5.75
N ARG A 320 18.70 10.90 -4.63
CA ARG A 320 19.15 12.12 -3.99
C ARG A 320 20.11 12.88 -4.89
N GLY A 321 19.83 14.17 -5.09
CA GLY A 321 20.78 15.13 -5.64
C GLY A 321 21.73 15.67 -4.57
N GLU A 322 22.44 16.75 -4.89
CA GLU A 322 23.25 17.46 -3.90
C GLU A 322 22.38 18.00 -2.76
N THR A 323 22.89 17.93 -1.53
CA THR A 323 22.17 18.42 -0.35
C THR A 323 21.79 19.88 -0.52
N LEU A 324 20.51 20.19 -0.44
CA LEU A 324 20.01 21.57 -0.50
C LEU A 324 20.24 22.31 0.83
N GLU A 325 19.92 21.66 1.93
CA GLU A 325 20.01 22.21 3.28
C GLU A 325 20.62 21.18 4.23
N GLN A 326 21.51 21.66 5.10
CA GLN A 326 22.00 20.94 6.26
C GLN A 326 22.22 21.93 7.39
N VAL A 327 21.24 22.04 8.28
CA VAL A 327 21.23 23.00 9.40
C VAL A 327 21.03 22.30 10.73
N LYS A 328 21.62 22.88 11.77
CA LYS A 328 21.60 22.29 13.11
C LYS A 328 21.03 23.31 14.12
N ASN A 329 20.44 22.75 15.17
CA ASN A 329 19.96 23.54 16.31
C ASN A 329 18.98 24.66 15.89
N ILE A 330 18.06 24.34 14.98
CA ILE A 330 17.09 25.30 14.46
C ILE A 330 15.88 25.38 15.41
N LYS A 331 15.47 26.60 15.74
CA LYS A 331 14.22 26.89 16.44
C LYS A 331 13.14 27.33 15.48
N LYS A 332 13.52 28.08 14.47
CA LYS A 332 12.66 28.51 13.37
C LYS A 332 13.45 28.51 12.07
N TRP A 333 12.85 27.97 11.04
CA TRP A 333 13.45 27.90 9.71
C TRP A 333 12.33 27.87 8.66
N GLN A 334 12.57 28.50 7.53
CA GLN A 334 11.67 28.44 6.38
C GLN A 334 12.45 28.68 5.10
N GLU A 335 12.08 27.97 4.05
CA GLU A 335 12.67 28.10 2.72
C GLU A 335 11.67 27.76 1.61
N THR A 336 11.94 28.31 0.45
CA THR A 336 11.35 27.87 -0.82
C THR A 336 12.36 27.00 -1.55
N LEU A 337 12.06 25.71 -1.64
CA LEU A 337 12.93 24.73 -2.27
C LEU A 337 12.85 24.83 -3.80
N PRO A 338 13.92 24.50 -4.54
CA PRO A 338 13.95 24.61 -6.00
C PRO A 338 13.06 23.60 -6.73
N THR A 339 12.66 22.52 -6.05
CA THR A 339 11.82 21.45 -6.59
C THR A 339 10.74 21.03 -5.60
N PHE A 340 9.67 20.39 -6.09
CA PHE A 340 8.64 19.78 -5.22
C PHE A 340 9.09 18.41 -4.70
N GLN A 341 10.01 17.76 -5.37
CA GLN A 341 10.50 16.43 -5.07
C GLN A 341 11.65 16.53 -4.08
N ASN A 342 11.36 16.23 -2.82
CA ASN A 342 12.35 16.32 -1.76
C ASN A 342 12.21 15.20 -0.74
N GLU A 343 13.34 14.80 -0.19
CA GLU A 343 13.41 14.04 1.05
C GLU A 343 13.85 14.98 2.17
N VAL A 344 13.03 15.07 3.22
CA VAL A 344 13.28 15.95 4.37
C VAL A 344 13.48 15.09 5.61
N LEU A 345 14.60 15.26 6.27
CA LEU A 345 15.01 14.49 7.45
C LEU A 345 15.16 15.43 8.65
N PHE A 346 14.40 15.19 9.71
CA PHE A 346 14.63 15.76 11.02
C PHE A 346 15.13 14.67 11.97
N HIS A 347 16.15 14.99 12.72
CA HIS A 347 16.67 14.15 13.79
C HIS A 347 16.86 14.94 15.08
N TRP A 348 16.40 14.38 16.17
CA TRP A 348 16.61 14.88 17.52
C TRP A 348 17.43 13.85 18.32
N PRO A 349 18.64 14.22 18.81
CA PRO A 349 19.51 13.27 19.55
C PRO A 349 18.86 12.68 20.81
N GLU A 350 17.90 13.40 21.41
CA GLU A 350 17.11 12.94 22.55
C GLU A 350 15.65 12.82 22.11
N ALA A 351 14.81 13.75 22.50
CA ALA A 351 13.39 13.78 22.19
C ALA A 351 13.03 15.09 21.49
N ALA A 352 12.18 15.00 20.47
CA ALA A 352 11.62 16.18 19.82
C ALA A 352 10.75 16.95 20.83
N PRO A 353 10.88 18.29 20.94
CA PRO A 353 9.96 19.13 21.67
C PRO A 353 8.67 19.33 20.86
N ASP A 354 7.75 20.14 21.37
CA ASP A 354 6.61 20.59 20.57
C ASP A 354 7.10 21.34 19.33
N PHE A 355 6.56 20.98 18.17
CA PHE A 355 6.90 21.67 16.91
C PHE A 355 5.75 21.69 15.92
N THR A 356 5.91 22.53 14.91
CA THR A 356 5.05 22.61 13.74
C THR A 356 5.91 22.62 12.47
N VAL A 357 5.51 21.82 11.46
CA VAL A 357 6.02 21.92 10.08
C VAL A 357 4.86 22.32 9.20
N ASN A 358 5.03 23.38 8.42
CA ASN A 358 4.08 23.79 7.38
C ASN A 358 4.64 23.47 6.01
N ILE A 359 3.85 22.80 5.18
CA ILE A 359 4.21 22.41 3.82
C ILE A 359 3.22 23.07 2.87
N ARG A 360 3.69 24.04 2.08
CA ARG A 360 2.93 24.72 1.02
C ARG A 360 1.56 25.25 1.48
N ASN A 361 1.43 25.70 2.73
CA ASN A 361 0.19 26.15 3.34
C ASN A 361 -1.01 25.19 3.19
N SER A 362 -0.76 23.94 2.87
CA SER A 362 -1.78 22.93 2.58
C SER A 362 -1.71 21.71 3.49
N VAL A 363 -0.51 21.43 4.03
CA VAL A 363 -0.30 20.38 5.03
C VAL A 363 0.43 20.98 6.24
N THR A 364 -0.01 20.62 7.42
CA THR A 364 0.64 21.01 8.68
C THR A 364 0.86 19.76 9.53
N LEU A 365 2.11 19.55 9.94
CA LEU A 365 2.49 18.50 10.89
C LEU A 365 2.68 19.15 12.26
N THR A 366 2.14 18.54 13.31
CA THR A 366 2.36 18.98 14.68
C THR A 366 2.76 17.81 15.56
N TYR A 367 3.63 18.07 16.50
CA TYR A 367 3.95 17.13 17.56
C TYR A 367 3.85 17.82 18.92
N TYR A 368 3.18 17.16 19.87
CA TYR A 368 3.08 17.56 21.26
C TYR A 368 3.76 16.53 22.15
N GLN A 369 4.91 16.88 22.70
CA GLN A 369 5.81 15.97 23.40
C GLN A 369 5.15 15.31 24.61
N GLN A 370 4.52 16.08 25.49
CA GLN A 370 3.88 15.53 26.70
C GLN A 370 2.83 14.47 26.39
N GLU A 371 2.12 14.63 25.29
CA GLU A 371 1.09 13.70 24.85
C GLU A 371 1.64 12.61 23.94
N ARG A 372 2.88 12.78 23.46
CA ARG A 372 3.48 12.01 22.35
C ARG A 372 2.56 11.92 21.14
N LEU A 373 1.81 13.00 20.90
CA LEU A 373 0.79 13.07 19.88
C LEU A 373 1.34 13.73 18.63
N PHE A 374 1.43 12.95 17.56
CA PHE A 374 1.75 13.46 16.21
C PHE A 374 0.46 13.59 15.41
N THR A 375 0.26 14.73 14.74
CA THR A 375 -0.94 15.00 13.93
C THR A 375 -0.54 15.59 12.59
N VAL A 376 -1.16 15.06 11.54
CA VAL A 376 -1.12 15.59 10.18
C VAL A 376 -2.44 16.26 9.89
N TYR A 377 -2.41 17.55 9.58
CA TYR A 377 -3.54 18.31 9.05
C TYR A 377 -3.33 18.54 7.57
N ARG A 378 -4.40 18.46 6.78
CA ARG A 378 -4.40 18.88 5.38
C ARG A 378 -5.64 19.68 5.04
N ILE A 379 -5.56 20.50 4.02
CA ILE A 379 -6.73 21.15 3.42
C ILE A 379 -7.29 20.22 2.34
N ASN A 380 -8.55 19.80 2.49
CA ASN A 380 -9.24 19.01 1.49
C ASN A 380 -9.45 19.84 0.22
N TRP A 381 -9.08 19.33 -0.94
CA TRP A 381 -9.11 20.06 -2.23
C TRP A 381 -10.51 20.41 -2.71
N ARG A 382 -11.54 19.63 -2.35
CA ARG A 382 -12.93 19.87 -2.73
C ARG A 382 -13.65 20.77 -1.75
N THR A 383 -13.57 20.48 -0.45
CA THR A 383 -14.36 21.18 0.58
C THR A 383 -13.65 22.41 1.14
N GLN A 384 -12.35 22.53 0.94
CA GLN A 384 -11.46 23.54 1.56
C GLN A 384 -11.47 23.50 3.10
N GLN A 385 -11.97 22.44 3.68
CA GLN A 385 -11.94 22.22 5.13
C GLN A 385 -10.64 21.52 5.55
N THR A 386 -10.22 21.79 6.78
CA THR A 386 -9.08 21.09 7.37
C THR A 386 -9.51 19.72 7.87
N GLU A 387 -8.82 18.69 7.40
CA GLU A 387 -8.92 17.31 7.86
C GLU A 387 -7.69 16.96 8.69
N LYS A 388 -7.80 15.96 9.56
CA LYS A 388 -6.65 15.51 10.36
C LYS A 388 -6.59 14.02 10.52
N ARG A 389 -5.35 13.51 10.71
CA ARG A 389 -5.04 12.16 11.17
C ARG A 389 -3.99 12.26 12.26
N SER A 390 -4.09 11.41 13.26
CA SER A 390 -3.21 11.48 14.42
C SER A 390 -2.77 10.10 14.88
N VAL A 391 -1.61 10.05 15.54
CA VAL A 391 -1.15 8.87 16.25
C VAL A 391 -0.52 9.29 17.59
N ARG A 392 -0.73 8.51 18.63
CA ARG A 392 0.00 8.61 19.87
C ARG A 392 1.17 7.63 19.82
N LEU A 393 2.39 8.17 19.85
CA LEU A 393 3.61 7.36 19.80
C LEU A 393 3.83 6.58 21.10
N GLU A 394 4.35 5.37 21.00
CA GLU A 394 4.75 4.61 22.19
C GLU A 394 5.99 5.19 22.85
N ASN A 395 6.95 5.63 22.04
CA ASN A 395 8.19 6.26 22.46
C ASN A 395 8.22 7.73 22.06
N GLU A 396 9.15 8.49 22.63
CA GLU A 396 9.43 9.86 22.20
C GLU A 396 9.77 9.88 20.70
N LEU A 397 9.44 10.98 20.04
CA LEU A 397 9.82 11.19 18.64
C LEU A 397 11.29 11.63 18.58
N THR A 398 12.11 10.89 17.83
CA THR A 398 13.53 11.21 17.58
C THR A 398 13.85 11.40 16.11
N ASP A 399 13.03 10.82 15.22
CA ASP A 399 13.27 10.84 13.79
C ASP A 399 11.97 11.09 13.02
N LEU A 400 12.03 12.04 12.09
CA LEU A 400 10.97 12.34 11.12
C LEU A 400 11.58 12.35 9.73
N GLN A 401 11.12 11.46 8.85
CA GLN A 401 11.51 11.41 7.45
C GLN A 401 10.29 11.63 6.57
N CYS A 402 10.36 12.57 5.64
CA CYS A 402 9.30 12.89 4.71
C CYS A 402 9.77 12.71 3.27
N PHE A 403 9.00 12.02 2.45
CA PHE A 403 9.11 12.00 1.00
C PHE A 403 8.01 12.88 0.41
N MET A 404 8.40 13.97 -0.22
CA MET A 404 7.49 15.02 -0.72
C MET A 404 7.50 15.07 -2.23
N GLU A 405 6.32 15.13 -2.82
CA GLU A 405 6.11 15.50 -4.23
C GLU A 405 5.07 16.62 -4.36
N GLU A 406 4.77 17.02 -5.58
CA GLU A 406 3.82 18.11 -5.82
C GLU A 406 2.42 17.82 -5.25
N SER A 407 2.02 16.55 -5.19
CA SER A 407 0.67 16.14 -4.73
C SER A 407 0.66 14.93 -3.80
N SER A 408 1.79 14.52 -3.24
CA SER A 408 1.87 13.42 -2.28
C SER A 408 2.88 13.69 -1.17
N LEU A 409 2.64 13.08 -0.03
CA LEU A 409 3.54 13.11 1.11
C LEU A 409 3.48 11.76 1.83
N GLU A 410 4.66 11.13 2.02
CA GLU A 410 4.80 9.96 2.88
C GLU A 410 5.73 10.30 4.04
N ILE A 411 5.28 10.07 5.28
CA ILE A 411 5.92 10.47 6.51
C ILE A 411 6.24 9.23 7.33
N PHE A 412 7.48 9.08 7.73
CA PHE A 412 7.96 7.98 8.55
C PHE A 412 8.48 8.53 9.89
N LEU A 413 7.89 8.06 10.99
CA LEU A 413 8.26 8.45 12.34
C LEU A 413 9.07 7.35 13.01
N ASN A 414 10.11 7.72 13.76
CA ASN A 414 10.97 6.79 14.49
C ASN A 414 11.40 5.60 13.63
N GLN A 415 11.99 5.90 12.45
CA GLN A 415 12.46 4.90 11.49
C GLN A 415 11.36 3.94 11.01
N GLY A 416 10.13 4.43 10.87
CA GLY A 416 8.99 3.68 10.32
C GLY A 416 8.18 2.88 11.33
N GLN A 417 8.25 3.23 12.62
CA GLN A 417 7.33 2.69 13.64
C GLN A 417 5.89 3.11 13.38
N GLU A 418 5.69 4.35 12.96
CA GLU A 418 4.40 4.87 12.49
C GLU A 418 4.60 5.58 11.15
N VAL A 419 3.62 5.46 10.26
CA VAL A 419 3.70 6.01 8.91
C VAL A 419 2.40 6.71 8.55
N PHE A 420 2.52 7.79 7.76
CA PHE A 420 1.38 8.50 7.19
C PHE A 420 1.57 8.66 5.69
N THR A 421 0.58 8.26 4.91
CA THR A 421 0.52 8.44 3.47
C THR A 421 -0.65 9.35 3.12
N LEU A 422 -0.39 10.38 2.32
CA LEU A 422 -1.47 11.29 1.91
C LEU A 422 -1.26 11.91 0.54
N ARG A 423 -2.39 12.19 -0.11
CA ARG A 423 -2.48 13.10 -1.24
C ARG A 423 -2.84 14.50 -0.73
N TYR A 424 -2.28 15.51 -1.34
CA TYR A 424 -2.66 16.90 -1.06
C TYR A 424 -2.59 17.74 -2.33
N ILE A 425 -3.37 18.79 -2.38
CA ILE A 425 -3.38 19.73 -3.50
C ILE A 425 -3.16 21.14 -2.93
N SER A 426 -2.09 21.77 -3.36
CA SER A 426 -1.78 23.12 -2.92
C SER A 426 -2.13 24.17 -3.98
N GLN A 427 -2.58 25.33 -3.53
CA GLN A 427 -2.70 26.52 -4.36
C GLN A 427 -1.36 27.24 -4.54
N GLU A 428 -0.39 26.96 -3.65
CA GLU A 428 0.96 27.50 -3.74
C GLU A 428 1.70 26.97 -4.98
N THR A 429 2.32 27.86 -5.72
CA THR A 429 3.11 27.52 -6.91
C THR A 429 4.55 27.20 -6.60
N GLU A 430 4.96 27.38 -5.35
CA GLU A 430 6.34 27.16 -4.86
C GLU A 430 6.39 25.99 -3.88
N ALA A 431 7.55 25.36 -3.80
CA ALA A 431 7.82 24.27 -2.85
C ALA A 431 8.23 24.82 -1.48
N PHE A 432 7.32 25.58 -0.86
CA PHE A 432 7.56 26.20 0.45
C PHE A 432 7.45 25.18 1.59
N ILE A 433 8.41 25.26 2.52
CA ILE A 433 8.39 24.52 3.78
C ILE A 433 8.86 25.42 4.93
N ALA A 434 8.20 25.33 6.08
CA ALA A 434 8.58 26.03 7.29
C ALA A 434 8.54 25.10 8.50
N PHE A 435 9.48 25.28 9.42
CA PHE A 435 9.59 24.59 10.69
C PHE A 435 9.64 25.59 11.84
N GLU A 436 8.91 25.32 12.91
CA GLU A 436 8.99 26.10 14.14
C GLU A 436 8.88 25.18 15.37
N GLN A 437 9.92 25.21 16.21
CA GLN A 437 9.95 24.52 17.48
C GLN A 437 9.46 25.46 18.60
N GLN A 438 8.62 24.95 19.49
CA GLN A 438 8.11 25.70 20.63
C GLN A 438 8.97 25.50 21.88
N GLY A 439 8.84 26.38 22.86
CA GLY A 439 9.53 26.25 24.15
C GLY A 439 11.03 26.50 24.10
N ILE A 440 11.78 25.75 24.90
CA ILE A 440 13.25 25.82 24.98
C ILE A 440 13.83 25.14 23.71
N GLN A 441 14.90 25.73 23.17
CA GLN A 441 15.58 25.17 22.03
C GLN A 441 16.25 23.83 22.41
N VAL A 442 15.90 22.79 21.66
CA VAL A 442 16.50 21.45 21.77
C VAL A 442 17.37 21.19 20.54
N ALA A 443 18.48 20.48 20.72
CA ALA A 443 19.35 20.09 19.62
C ALA A 443 18.58 19.31 18.56
N ASN A 444 18.73 19.70 17.31
CA ASN A 444 18.15 19.01 16.17
C ASN A 444 19.01 19.20 14.92
N ASP A 445 18.86 18.30 13.99
CA ASP A 445 19.45 18.34 12.66
C ASP A 445 18.34 18.29 11.61
N LEU A 446 18.38 19.20 10.63
CA LEU A 446 17.55 19.18 9.44
C LEU A 446 18.45 18.96 8.22
N ILE A 447 18.08 17.95 7.40
CA ILE A 447 18.76 17.70 6.11
C ILE A 447 17.69 17.59 5.03
N ILE A 448 17.92 18.26 3.89
CA ILE A 448 17.03 18.21 2.72
C ILE A 448 17.81 17.80 1.49
N TYR A 449 17.32 16.76 0.82
CA TYR A 449 17.80 16.29 -0.46
C TYR A 449 16.73 16.52 -1.53
N PRO A 450 17.05 17.16 -2.67
CA PRO A 450 16.17 17.11 -3.82
C PRO A 450 16.19 15.69 -4.39
N LEU A 451 15.06 15.19 -4.84
CA LEU A 451 14.97 13.87 -5.43
C LEU A 451 14.78 13.96 -6.94
N ASN A 452 15.53 13.16 -7.67
CA ASN A 452 15.31 12.92 -9.08
C ASN A 452 14.12 11.99 -9.28
N GLY A 453 13.41 12.13 -10.40
CA GLY A 453 12.36 11.20 -10.77
C GLY A 453 12.90 9.83 -11.18
N PHE A 454 12.04 8.82 -11.18
CA PHE A 454 12.34 7.51 -11.75
C PHE A 454 12.71 7.64 -13.24
N CYS A 455 13.73 6.94 -13.66
CA CYS A 455 14.00 6.74 -15.09
C CYS A 455 12.99 5.70 -15.62
N LYS A 456 12.01 6.13 -16.42
CA LYS A 456 11.00 5.26 -17.03
C LYS A 456 11.36 5.05 -18.51
N LYS A 457 11.52 3.78 -18.93
CA LYS A 457 11.80 3.35 -20.31
C LYS A 457 10.62 2.56 -20.87
#